data_b921375fe62eb9762548f5c631b733eb
#
_entry.id   b921375fe62eb9762548f5c631b733eb
#
_cell.length_a   1.000
_cell.length_b   1.000
_cell.length_c   1.000
_cell.angle_alpha   90.00
_cell.angle_beta   90.00
_cell.angle_gamma   90.00
#
_symmetry.space_group_name_H-M   'P 1'
#
loop_
_entity.id
_entity.type
_entity.pdbx_description
1 polymer ?
#
loop_
_entity_poly.entity_id
_entity_poly.type
_entity_poly.pdbx_seq_one_letter_code
_entity_poly.pdbx_strand_id
1 'polypeptide(L)'
;MRHCLFLDLQDDPAAIEQYEAHHRAVWPEVQAHLREQGVTGMQIWRLGTRLCMIMETDDERFDPARMARAQATDPRLVEWETLMSRFQAPTPWSTPGRKWTPGAMIFDWPTPA
;
A
#
# COMPACT_ATOMS: atom_id res chain seq x y z
N MET A 1 6.84 13.35 -2.89
CA MET A 1 6.26 12.79 -4.15
C MET A 1 4.98 12.02 -3.82
N ARG A 2 3.99 12.10 -4.68
CA ARG A 2 2.75 11.36 -4.51
C ARG A 2 2.75 10.14 -5.42
N HIS A 3 2.39 8.99 -4.85
CA HIS A 3 2.27 7.71 -5.55
C HIS A 3 0.81 7.26 -5.51
N CYS A 4 0.30 6.76 -6.62
CA CYS A 4 -1.03 6.18 -6.70
C CYS A 4 -0.91 4.71 -7.11
N LEU A 5 -1.30 3.81 -6.21
CA LEU A 5 -1.08 2.37 -6.36
C LEU A 5 -2.41 1.63 -6.25
N PHE A 6 -2.55 0.55 -6.98
CA PHE A 6 -3.78 -0.24 -7.02
C PHE A 6 -3.54 -1.69 -6.66
N LEU A 7 -4.53 -2.25 -6.00
CA LEU A 7 -4.59 -3.67 -5.64
C LEU A 7 -6.07 -4.03 -5.49
N ASP A 8 -6.41 -5.31 -5.62
CA ASP A 8 -7.75 -5.76 -5.33
C ASP A 8 -7.81 -6.51 -3.99
N LEU A 9 -9.01 -6.62 -3.45
CA LEU A 9 -9.36 -7.55 -2.38
C LEU A 9 -10.07 -8.75 -2.98
N GLN A 10 -10.04 -9.86 -2.27
CA GLN A 10 -10.87 -11.00 -2.61
C GLN A 10 -12.34 -10.61 -2.52
N ASP A 11 -13.16 -11.11 -3.45
CA ASP A 11 -14.59 -10.81 -3.51
C ASP A 11 -15.34 -11.65 -2.47
N ASP A 12 -15.14 -11.27 -1.20
CA ASP A 12 -15.72 -11.92 -0.03
C ASP A 12 -16.02 -10.82 1.01
N PRO A 13 -17.31 -10.57 1.32
CA PRO A 13 -17.69 -9.53 2.27
C PRO A 13 -17.02 -9.66 3.64
N ALA A 14 -16.82 -10.88 4.12
CA ALA A 14 -16.15 -11.11 5.41
C ALA A 14 -14.67 -10.74 5.34
N ALA A 15 -13.99 -11.06 4.24
CA ALA A 15 -12.59 -10.70 4.04
C ALA A 15 -12.42 -9.19 3.94
N ILE A 16 -13.31 -8.50 3.23
CA ILE A 16 -13.31 -7.04 3.09
C ILE A 16 -13.47 -6.39 4.47
N GLU A 17 -14.43 -6.85 5.26
CA GLU A 17 -14.65 -6.31 6.60
C GLU A 17 -13.44 -6.51 7.51
N GLN A 18 -12.82 -7.67 7.48
CA GLN A 18 -11.61 -7.96 8.27
C GLN A 18 -10.43 -7.08 7.83
N TYR A 19 -10.26 -6.89 6.54
CA TYR A 19 -9.21 -6.03 6.01
C TYR A 19 -9.37 -4.60 6.51
N GLU A 20 -10.58 -4.05 6.45
CA GLU A 20 -10.87 -2.72 6.95
C GLU A 20 -10.68 -2.64 8.47
N ALA A 21 -11.07 -3.69 9.21
CA ALA A 21 -10.89 -3.74 10.66
C ALA A 21 -9.40 -3.66 11.05
N HIS A 22 -8.52 -4.37 10.35
CA HIS A 22 -7.09 -4.30 10.59
C HIS A 22 -6.54 -2.89 10.34
N HIS A 23 -7.10 -2.16 9.38
CA HIS A 23 -6.66 -0.80 9.06
C HIS A 23 -7.20 0.26 10.03
N ARG A 24 -8.18 -0.09 10.88
CA ARG A 24 -8.59 0.78 12.00
C ARG A 24 -7.64 0.69 13.19
N ALA A 25 -6.76 -0.32 13.20
CA ALA A 25 -5.81 -0.55 14.28
C ALA A 25 -4.48 -1.08 13.71
N VAL A 26 -3.86 -0.30 12.82
CA VAL A 26 -2.58 -0.65 12.21
C VAL A 26 -1.50 -0.79 13.30
N TRP A 27 -0.72 -1.86 13.22
CA TRP A 27 0.30 -2.15 14.21
C TRP A 27 1.32 -1.01 14.35
N PRO A 28 1.75 -0.68 15.58
CA PRO A 28 2.75 0.38 15.80
C PRO A 28 4.04 0.16 15.01
N GLU A 29 4.49 -1.08 14.85
CA GLU A 29 5.71 -1.41 14.10
C GLU A 29 5.57 -1.07 12.61
N VAL A 30 4.37 -1.25 12.04
CA VAL A 30 4.08 -0.88 10.65
C VAL A 30 4.10 0.64 10.50
N GLN A 31 3.50 1.37 11.43
CA GLN A 31 3.50 2.83 11.41
C GLN A 31 4.91 3.39 11.56
N ALA A 32 5.71 2.82 12.47
CA ALA A 32 7.10 3.20 12.65
C ALA A 32 7.92 2.96 11.38
N HIS A 33 7.72 1.82 10.72
CA HIS A 33 8.35 1.50 9.44
C HIS A 33 8.05 2.55 8.38
N LEU A 34 6.79 2.92 8.22
CA LEU A 34 6.40 3.94 7.23
C LEU A 34 7.14 5.26 7.48
N ARG A 35 7.20 5.71 8.74
CA ARG A 35 7.92 6.94 9.10
C ARG A 35 9.41 6.83 8.81
N GLU A 36 10.03 5.72 9.17
CA GLU A 36 11.46 5.48 8.95
C GLU A 36 11.82 5.47 7.47
N GLN A 37 10.93 4.96 6.63
CA GLN A 37 11.15 4.90 5.19
C GLN A 37 10.88 6.21 4.47
N GLY A 38 10.45 7.25 5.16
CA GLY A 38 10.20 8.55 4.56
C GLY A 38 8.81 8.69 3.95
N VAL A 39 7.86 7.84 4.35
CA VAL A 39 6.45 8.03 4.01
C VAL A 39 5.88 9.12 4.91
N THR A 40 5.36 10.19 4.31
CA THR A 40 4.82 11.34 5.04
C THR A 40 3.30 11.35 5.11
N GLY A 41 2.63 10.57 4.27
CA GLY A 41 1.19 10.42 4.30
C GLY A 41 0.75 9.21 3.51
N MET A 42 -0.38 8.63 3.89
CA MET A 42 -0.94 7.49 3.19
C MET A 42 -2.45 7.45 3.38
N GLN A 43 -3.16 7.20 2.31
CA GLN A 43 -4.59 6.93 2.31
C GLN A 43 -4.86 5.71 1.46
N ILE A 44 -5.79 4.87 1.91
CA ILE A 44 -6.27 3.75 1.10
C ILE A 44 -7.78 3.94 0.93
N TRP A 45 -8.21 3.97 -0.31
CA TRP A 45 -9.62 4.10 -0.69
C TRP A 45 -10.09 2.78 -1.29
N ARG A 46 -11.33 2.42 -1.02
CA ARG A 46 -11.93 1.21 -1.55
C ARG A 46 -13.20 1.53 -2.34
N LEU A 47 -13.31 0.90 -3.51
CA LEU A 47 -14.55 0.84 -4.27
C LEU A 47 -14.79 -0.62 -4.67
N GLY A 48 -15.83 -1.23 -4.11
CA GLY A 48 -16.06 -2.66 -4.31
C GLY A 48 -14.87 -3.48 -3.81
N THR A 49 -14.25 -4.25 -4.66
CA THR A 49 -13.05 -5.03 -4.36
C THR A 49 -11.76 -4.29 -4.70
N ARG A 50 -11.83 -3.09 -5.31
CA ARG A 50 -10.63 -2.36 -5.73
C ARG A 50 -10.16 -1.39 -4.67
N LEU A 51 -8.85 -1.43 -4.42
CA LEU A 51 -8.15 -0.50 -3.52
C LEU A 51 -7.33 0.48 -4.34
N CYS A 52 -7.34 1.74 -3.88
CA CYS A 52 -6.44 2.79 -4.37
C CYS A 52 -5.68 3.33 -3.17
N MET A 53 -4.36 3.19 -3.20
CA MET A 53 -3.47 3.76 -2.18
C MET A 53 -2.87 5.04 -2.72
N ILE A 54 -3.00 6.12 -1.98
CA ILE A 54 -2.29 7.37 -2.23
C ILE A 54 -1.22 7.50 -1.15
N MET A 55 0.05 7.44 -1.56
CA MET A 55 1.18 7.50 -0.66
C MET A 55 2.02 8.72 -0.98
N GLU A 56 2.31 9.52 0.03
CA GLU A 56 3.21 10.66 -0.10
C GLU A 56 4.54 10.34 0.56
N THR A 57 5.64 10.72 -0.09
CA THR A 57 6.99 10.42 0.36
C THR A 57 7.87 11.66 0.34
N ASP A 58 8.83 11.68 1.28
CA ASP A 58 9.94 12.62 1.27
C ASP A 58 10.99 12.10 0.28
N ASP A 59 11.20 12.82 -0.81
CA ASP A 59 12.06 12.38 -1.92
C ASP A 59 13.53 12.20 -1.53
N GLU A 60 13.98 12.90 -0.49
CA GLU A 60 15.36 12.77 0.00
C GLU A 60 15.57 11.52 0.84
N ARG A 61 14.50 11.01 1.47
CA ARG A 61 14.58 9.89 2.42
C ARG A 61 14.03 8.58 1.86
N PHE A 62 13.09 8.65 0.92
CA PHE A 62 12.38 7.47 0.42
C PHE A 62 13.23 6.72 -0.60
N ASP A 63 13.44 5.42 -0.34
CA ASP A 63 14.09 4.49 -1.24
C ASP A 63 13.23 3.22 -1.34
N PRO A 64 12.55 2.98 -2.48
CA PRO A 64 11.68 1.82 -2.65
C PRO A 64 12.38 0.48 -2.40
N ALA A 65 13.64 0.35 -2.79
CA ALA A 65 14.40 -0.88 -2.58
C ALA A 65 14.67 -1.14 -1.11
N ARG A 66 15.01 -0.09 -0.34
CA ARG A 66 15.22 -0.19 1.10
C ARG A 66 13.92 -0.57 1.82
N MET A 67 12.82 0.06 1.43
CA MET A 67 11.49 -0.26 1.98
C MET A 67 11.12 -1.71 1.73
N ALA A 68 11.31 -2.19 0.51
CA ALA A 68 11.02 -3.57 0.14
C ALA A 68 11.88 -4.57 0.93
N ARG A 69 13.17 -4.26 1.14
CA ARG A 69 14.05 -5.11 1.95
C ARG A 69 13.58 -5.21 3.40
N ALA A 70 13.18 -4.08 4.00
CA ALA A 70 12.66 -4.09 5.37
C ALA A 70 11.39 -4.93 5.49
N GLN A 71 10.48 -4.82 4.54
CA GLN A 71 9.24 -5.60 4.50
C GLN A 71 9.50 -7.10 4.32
N ALA A 72 10.61 -7.47 3.70
CA ALA A 72 10.98 -8.87 3.47
C ALA A 72 11.81 -9.49 4.61
N THR A 73 12.41 -8.67 5.47
CA THR A 73 13.39 -9.15 6.47
C THR A 73 13.00 -8.87 7.92
N ASP A 74 12.23 -7.82 8.20
CA ASP A 74 11.76 -7.54 9.56
C ASP A 74 10.62 -8.50 9.90
N PRO A 75 10.75 -9.35 10.94
CA PRO A 75 9.74 -10.37 11.25
C PRO A 75 8.33 -9.80 11.47
N ARG A 76 8.22 -8.64 12.12
CA ARG A 76 6.91 -8.02 12.37
C ARG A 76 6.25 -7.52 11.09
N LEU A 77 7.05 -6.96 10.18
CA LEU A 77 6.54 -6.50 8.88
C LEU A 77 6.18 -7.69 7.99
N VAL A 78 6.95 -8.77 8.04
CA VAL A 78 6.62 -10.02 7.34
C VAL A 78 5.29 -10.58 7.83
N GLU A 79 5.04 -10.56 9.14
CA GLU A 79 3.76 -11.00 9.71
C GLU A 79 2.59 -10.14 9.19
N TRP A 80 2.74 -8.82 9.16
CA TRP A 80 1.72 -7.91 8.65
C TRP A 80 1.43 -8.16 7.17
N GLU A 81 2.49 -8.27 6.36
CA GLU A 81 2.35 -8.52 4.92
C GLU A 81 1.68 -9.88 4.65
N THR A 82 2.03 -10.91 5.43
CA THR A 82 1.41 -12.22 5.33
C THR A 82 -0.08 -12.17 5.69
N LEU A 83 -0.41 -11.44 6.75
CA LEU A 83 -1.80 -11.24 7.17
C LEU A 83 -2.60 -10.50 6.09
N MET A 84 -2.07 -9.40 5.56
CA MET A 84 -2.74 -8.63 4.51
C MET A 84 -2.93 -9.45 3.24
N SER A 85 -1.97 -10.31 2.89
CA SER A 85 -2.04 -11.17 1.70
C SER A 85 -3.23 -12.12 1.71
N ARG A 86 -3.76 -12.47 2.88
CA ARG A 86 -4.96 -13.33 2.98
C ARG A 86 -6.18 -12.69 2.36
N PHE A 87 -6.25 -11.37 2.35
CA PHE A 87 -7.42 -10.61 1.90
C PHE A 87 -7.23 -10.03 0.51
N GLN A 88 -6.00 -9.97 0.04
CA GLN A 88 -5.63 -9.27 -1.18
C GLN A 88 -5.65 -10.19 -2.39
N ALA A 89 -5.87 -9.60 -3.57
CA ALA A 89 -5.85 -10.27 -4.85
C ALA A 89 -5.23 -9.34 -5.89
N PRO A 90 -4.58 -9.89 -6.94
CA PRO A 90 -4.08 -9.05 -8.01
C PRO A 90 -5.22 -8.40 -8.78
N THR A 91 -4.96 -7.22 -9.36
CA THR A 91 -5.86 -6.64 -10.36
C THR A 91 -5.64 -7.33 -11.71
N PRO A 92 -6.56 -7.15 -12.70
CA PRO A 92 -6.33 -7.69 -14.04
C PRO A 92 -5.06 -7.16 -14.73
N TRP A 93 -4.52 -6.05 -14.25
CA TRP A 93 -3.33 -5.41 -14.83
C TRP A 93 -2.11 -5.48 -13.92
N SER A 94 -2.17 -6.25 -12.86
CA SER A 94 -1.03 -6.39 -11.93
C SER A 94 0.12 -7.16 -12.59
N THR A 95 1.34 -6.68 -12.35
CA THR A 95 2.55 -7.39 -12.75
C THR A 95 2.76 -8.58 -11.83
N PRO A 96 3.02 -9.80 -12.35
CA PRO A 96 3.33 -10.96 -11.50
C PRO A 96 4.48 -10.64 -10.54
N GLY A 97 4.31 -11.04 -9.27
CA GLY A 97 5.30 -10.82 -8.22
C GLY A 97 5.27 -9.43 -7.58
N ARG A 98 4.43 -8.52 -8.06
CA ARG A 98 4.22 -7.20 -7.44
C ARG A 98 2.82 -7.11 -6.84
N LYS A 99 2.75 -6.76 -5.57
CA LYS A 99 1.47 -6.64 -4.87
C LYS A 99 0.72 -5.38 -5.31
N TRP A 100 1.27 -4.22 -5.02
CA TRP A 100 0.70 -2.94 -5.42
C TRP A 100 1.25 -2.51 -6.77
N THR A 101 0.37 -2.11 -7.68
CA THR A 101 0.72 -1.72 -9.05
C THR A 101 0.49 -0.22 -9.24
N PRO A 102 1.51 0.53 -9.68
CA PRO A 102 1.34 1.96 -9.89
C PRO A 102 0.39 2.26 -11.04
N GLY A 103 -0.49 3.24 -10.81
CA GLY A 103 -1.33 3.80 -11.87
C GLY A 103 -0.56 4.82 -12.69
N ALA A 104 -1.01 5.06 -13.91
CA ALA A 104 -0.48 6.11 -14.76
C ALA A 104 -1.23 7.43 -14.50
N MET A 105 -0.48 8.50 -14.23
CA MET A 105 -1.08 9.83 -14.13
C MET A 105 -1.44 10.32 -15.53
N ILE A 106 -2.72 10.58 -15.77
CA ILE A 106 -3.20 11.06 -17.07
C ILE A 106 -3.61 12.53 -17.05
N PHE A 107 -3.72 13.12 -15.86
CA PHE A 107 -4.11 14.52 -15.70
C PHE A 107 -3.59 15.03 -14.35
N ASP A 108 -2.97 16.20 -14.38
CA ASP A 108 -2.45 16.87 -13.18
C ASP A 108 -2.79 18.35 -13.27
N TRP A 109 -3.68 18.82 -12.40
CA TRP A 109 -4.12 20.22 -12.38
C TRP A 109 -4.10 20.74 -10.92
N PRO A 110 -3.65 21.97 -10.66
CA PRO A 110 -3.03 22.86 -11.62
C PRO A 110 -1.68 22.32 -12.11
N THR A 111 -1.37 22.59 -13.40
CA THR A 111 -0.10 22.15 -13.98
C THR A 111 1.04 22.79 -13.23
N PRO A 112 2.04 22.01 -12.77
CA PRO A 112 3.22 22.55 -12.11
C PRO A 112 3.95 23.55 -13.02
N ALA A 113 4.45 24.63 -12.41
CA ALA A 113 5.20 25.65 -13.13
C ALA A 113 6.58 25.14 -13.57
#